data_610cfe444da254eae0c5e77360783a9d
#
_entry.id   610cfe444da254eae0c5e77360783a9d
#
_cell.length_a   1.000
_cell.length_b   1.000
_cell.length_c   1.000
_cell.angle_alpha   90.00
_cell.angle_beta   90.00
_cell.angle_gamma   90.00
#
_symmetry.space_group_name_H-M   'P 1'
#
loop_
_entity.id
_entity.type
_entity.pdbx_description
1 polymer ?
#
loop_
_entity_poly.entity_id
_entity_poly.type
_entity_poly.pdbx_seq_one_letter_code
_entity_poly.pdbx_strand_id
1 'polypeptide(L)'
;MRRFATLLSLICLCAIQGFSQEWGTRWICHPQASDTAQVWFRKRVKTTTPQEKAFITVASTGRFRLYVNERNVVTDPFLGAIDSLEKHIKQYTIDVSRFLEGRETTIAVWYAPTSKRGSDKQLSLEFYGKDQRGKPFYAQADGSWFCKEASSATLGPGQEAINATRYDKLWHSTELKEKDWQRPMDSADTLTLPLQDSSPLYQGIRMSHVLSAVDEVADSTGVTFDFGRSFHGWVRITLRGAKKGERLCFGDHSYVCGGQMDEQAFPRFTITKQR
;
A
#
# COMPACT_ATOMS: atom_id res chain seq x y z
N MET A 1 -38.98 39.45 -25.06
CA MET A 1 -37.69 38.89 -25.46
C MET A 1 -36.58 39.01 -24.39
N ARG A 2 -36.43 40.12 -23.66
CA ARG A 2 -35.37 40.28 -22.62
C ARG A 2 -35.51 39.34 -21.40
N ARG A 3 -36.74 38.98 -21.00
CA ARG A 3 -37.02 38.07 -19.85
C ARG A 3 -36.71 36.60 -20.16
N PHE A 4 -36.80 36.16 -21.41
CA PHE A 4 -36.42 34.82 -21.83
C PHE A 4 -34.92 34.59 -21.89
N ALA A 5 -34.18 35.62 -22.30
CA ALA A 5 -32.70 35.55 -22.33
C ALA A 5 -32.08 35.45 -20.93
N THR A 6 -32.66 36.13 -19.93
CA THR A 6 -32.21 36.03 -18.53
C THR A 6 -32.54 34.68 -17.91
N LEU A 7 -33.65 34.06 -18.23
CA LEU A 7 -33.99 32.73 -17.74
C LEU A 7 -33.09 31.64 -18.35
N LEU A 8 -32.79 31.75 -19.63
CA LEU A 8 -31.87 30.83 -20.30
C LEU A 8 -30.43 30.95 -19.77
N SER A 9 -29.99 32.17 -19.44
CA SER A 9 -28.68 32.42 -18.83
C SER A 9 -28.59 31.86 -17.42
N LEU A 10 -29.67 31.90 -16.64
CA LEU A 10 -29.73 31.34 -15.28
C LEU A 10 -29.72 29.80 -15.30
N ILE A 11 -30.38 29.19 -16.29
CA ILE A 11 -30.41 27.72 -16.47
C ILE A 11 -29.03 27.22 -16.92
N CYS A 12 -28.31 27.95 -17.76
CA CYS A 12 -26.90 27.63 -18.12
C CYS A 12 -25.91 27.77 -16.95
N LEU A 13 -26.16 28.68 -16.00
CA LEU A 13 -25.30 28.79 -14.80
C LEU A 13 -25.53 27.66 -13.80
N CYS A 14 -26.74 27.08 -13.74
CA CYS A 14 -27.05 25.95 -12.88
C CYS A 14 -26.54 24.60 -13.44
N ALA A 15 -26.16 24.55 -14.73
CA ALA A 15 -25.65 23.33 -15.37
C ALA A 15 -24.12 23.12 -15.17
N ILE A 16 -23.43 24.02 -14.50
CA ILE A 16 -22.08 23.77 -13.96
C ILE A 16 -22.26 23.15 -12.57
N GLN A 17 -22.97 22.04 -12.50
CA GLN A 17 -22.79 21.11 -11.41
C GLN A 17 -21.38 20.55 -11.62
N GLY A 18 -20.45 21.05 -10.80
CA GLY A 18 -19.18 20.39 -10.66
C GLY A 18 -19.49 18.91 -10.43
N PHE A 19 -19.04 18.05 -11.30
CA PHE A 19 -19.04 16.63 -11.04
C PHE A 19 -18.21 16.46 -9.76
N SER A 20 -18.91 16.35 -8.64
CA SER A 20 -18.33 15.84 -7.42
C SER A 20 -17.87 14.44 -7.78
N GLN A 21 -16.57 14.24 -7.86
CA GLN A 21 -16.00 12.95 -8.16
C GLN A 21 -16.36 12.04 -6.98
N GLU A 22 -17.29 11.10 -7.20
CA GLU A 22 -17.64 10.12 -6.19
C GLU A 22 -16.43 9.19 -6.00
N TRP A 23 -15.92 9.17 -4.80
CA TRP A 23 -14.82 8.30 -4.40
C TRP A 23 -15.26 6.83 -4.38
N GLY A 24 -14.35 5.96 -4.80
CA GLY A 24 -14.44 4.54 -4.47
C GLY A 24 -15.47 3.75 -5.25
N THR A 25 -15.81 4.19 -6.46
CA THR A 25 -16.73 3.45 -7.31
C THR A 25 -16.15 2.14 -7.86
N ARG A 26 -14.81 1.99 -7.86
CA ARG A 26 -14.15 0.78 -8.38
C ARG A 26 -13.19 0.18 -7.37
N TRP A 27 -13.39 -1.10 -7.15
CA TRP A 27 -12.57 -1.94 -6.31
C TRP A 27 -12.01 -3.10 -7.10
N ILE A 28 -10.75 -3.41 -6.89
CA ILE A 28 -10.06 -4.51 -7.54
C ILE A 28 -9.53 -5.49 -6.50
N CYS A 29 -9.47 -6.78 -6.85
CA CYS A 29 -8.87 -7.83 -6.04
C CYS A 29 -8.04 -8.79 -6.90
N HIS A 30 -7.16 -9.54 -6.27
CA HIS A 30 -6.46 -10.64 -6.94
C HIS A 30 -7.42 -11.81 -7.14
N PRO A 31 -7.54 -12.39 -8.35
CA PRO A 31 -8.57 -13.39 -8.65
C PRO A 31 -8.39 -14.72 -7.92
N GLN A 32 -7.18 -15.08 -7.52
CA GLN A 32 -6.84 -16.42 -7.03
C GLN A 32 -5.90 -16.45 -5.82
N ALA A 33 -5.59 -15.29 -5.20
CA ALA A 33 -4.69 -15.29 -4.06
C ALA A 33 -5.28 -16.03 -2.86
N SER A 34 -4.46 -16.83 -2.17
CA SER A 34 -4.85 -17.50 -0.94
C SER A 34 -5.23 -16.50 0.17
N ASP A 35 -6.03 -16.92 1.16
CA ASP A 35 -6.56 -16.03 2.20
C ASP A 35 -5.47 -15.29 2.99
N THR A 36 -4.32 -15.91 3.16
CA THR A 36 -3.19 -15.35 3.89
C THR A 36 -2.21 -14.59 3.01
N ALA A 37 -2.27 -14.75 1.67
CA ALA A 37 -1.30 -14.14 0.78
C ALA A 37 -1.36 -12.62 0.83
N GLN A 38 -0.21 -11.99 0.92
CA GLN A 38 -0.05 -10.59 0.59
C GLN A 38 -0.02 -10.44 -0.93
N VAL A 39 -0.43 -9.30 -1.44
CA VAL A 39 -0.60 -9.07 -2.88
C VAL A 39 0.12 -7.80 -3.31
N TRP A 40 0.80 -7.88 -4.44
CA TRP A 40 1.29 -6.71 -5.15
C TRP A 40 0.31 -6.32 -6.24
N PHE A 41 -0.07 -5.04 -6.28
CA PHE A 41 -0.80 -4.41 -7.37
C PHE A 41 0.07 -3.35 -8.01
N ARG A 42 -0.02 -3.17 -9.34
CA ARG A 42 0.72 -2.11 -10.01
C ARG A 42 0.05 -1.65 -11.30
N LYS A 43 0.35 -0.41 -11.68
CA LYS A 43 -0.01 0.20 -12.96
C LYS A 43 1.00 1.25 -13.36
N ARG A 44 1.25 1.37 -14.66
CA ARG A 44 1.94 2.51 -15.26
C ARG A 44 0.90 3.44 -15.88
N VAL A 45 0.89 4.68 -15.44
CA VAL A 45 0.01 5.73 -15.96
C VAL A 45 0.84 6.64 -16.85
N LYS A 46 0.42 6.78 -18.12
CA LYS A 46 1.06 7.67 -19.10
C LYS A 46 0.22 8.93 -19.28
N THR A 47 0.89 10.06 -19.32
CA THR A 47 0.29 11.36 -19.59
C THR A 47 0.93 12.00 -20.83
N THR A 48 0.22 12.93 -21.45
CA THR A 48 0.74 13.65 -22.64
C THR A 48 1.85 14.63 -22.28
N THR A 49 1.84 15.13 -21.05
CA THR A 49 2.83 16.05 -20.49
C THR A 49 3.22 15.59 -19.09
N PRO A 50 4.40 15.98 -18.58
CA PRO A 50 4.75 15.73 -17.19
C PRO A 50 3.68 16.29 -16.23
N GLN A 51 3.44 15.58 -15.12
CA GLN A 51 2.54 16.04 -14.08
C GLN A 51 3.23 17.15 -13.25
N GLU A 52 2.46 18.15 -12.81
CA GLU A 52 2.92 19.20 -11.91
C GLU A 52 2.50 18.91 -10.48
N LYS A 53 1.21 18.63 -10.30
CA LYS A 53 0.62 18.36 -9.00
C LYS A 53 -0.29 17.14 -9.07
N ALA A 54 -0.08 16.20 -8.15
CA ALA A 54 -0.86 14.98 -8.13
C ALA A 54 -1.11 14.45 -6.72
N PHE A 55 -2.25 13.83 -6.59
CA PHE A 55 -2.71 13.14 -5.38
C PHE A 55 -3.08 11.71 -5.70
N ILE A 56 -2.89 10.85 -4.73
CA ILE A 56 -3.49 9.51 -4.72
C ILE A 56 -4.43 9.44 -3.53
N THR A 57 -5.70 9.12 -3.80
CA THR A 57 -6.63 8.70 -2.75
C THR A 57 -6.74 7.19 -2.81
N VAL A 58 -6.58 6.53 -1.66
CA VAL A 58 -6.52 5.08 -1.58
C VAL A 58 -7.31 4.55 -0.39
N ALA A 59 -8.04 3.47 -0.61
CA ALA A 59 -8.74 2.70 0.39
C ALA A 59 -8.46 1.19 0.19
N SER A 60 -8.47 0.42 1.28
CA SER A 60 -8.14 -1.00 1.24
C SER A 60 -8.83 -1.73 2.38
N THR A 61 -9.29 -2.95 2.14
CA THR A 61 -9.83 -3.84 3.19
C THR A 61 -8.75 -4.42 4.09
N GLY A 62 -7.48 -4.26 3.73
CA GLY A 62 -6.32 -4.65 4.51
C GLY A 62 -5.37 -3.49 4.74
N ARG A 63 -4.17 -3.81 5.18
CA ARG A 63 -3.07 -2.85 5.32
C ARG A 63 -2.35 -2.72 4.00
N PHE A 64 -1.76 -1.56 3.73
CA PHE A 64 -1.01 -1.38 2.50
C PHE A 64 0.23 -0.50 2.66
N ARG A 65 1.14 -0.64 1.70
CA ARG A 65 2.22 0.28 1.39
C ARG A 65 2.07 0.76 -0.04
N LEU A 66 2.27 2.05 -0.25
CA LEU A 66 2.15 2.67 -1.56
C LEU A 66 3.51 3.15 -2.04
N TYR A 67 3.81 2.82 -3.28
CA TYR A 67 5.04 3.23 -3.97
C TYR A 67 4.69 4.02 -5.23
N VAL A 68 5.40 5.10 -5.44
CA VAL A 68 5.32 5.92 -6.66
C VAL A 68 6.73 6.07 -7.20
N ASN A 69 6.95 5.64 -8.45
CA ASN A 69 8.26 5.63 -9.08
C ASN A 69 9.34 5.02 -8.17
N GLU A 70 9.08 3.80 -7.68
CA GLU A 70 9.94 3.01 -6.80
C GLU A 70 10.07 3.52 -5.36
N ARG A 71 9.59 4.72 -5.06
CA ARG A 71 9.72 5.34 -3.73
C ARG A 71 8.50 5.04 -2.87
N ASN A 72 8.74 4.53 -1.66
CA ASN A 72 7.67 4.37 -0.68
C ASN A 72 7.17 5.75 -0.22
N VAL A 73 5.90 6.04 -0.48
CA VAL A 73 5.26 7.31 -0.11
C VAL A 73 4.47 7.22 1.19
N VAL A 74 4.30 6.00 1.73
CA VAL A 74 3.60 5.71 2.98
C VAL A 74 4.60 5.17 3.99
N THR A 75 4.92 5.96 5.01
CA THR A 75 5.85 5.56 6.07
C THR A 75 5.20 4.76 7.18
N ASP A 76 3.89 4.82 7.31
CA ASP A 76 3.11 4.09 8.30
C ASP A 76 2.96 2.62 7.91
N PRO A 77 3.39 1.65 8.74
CA PRO A 77 3.26 0.23 8.43
C PRO A 77 1.82 -0.30 8.56
N PHE A 78 0.90 0.49 9.10
CA PHE A 78 -0.48 0.07 9.38
C PHE A 78 -1.54 0.81 8.58
N LEU A 79 -1.14 1.61 7.61
CA LEU A 79 -2.09 2.39 6.84
C LEU A 79 -3.10 1.47 6.15
N GLY A 80 -4.36 1.88 6.11
CA GLY A 80 -5.45 1.14 5.48
C GLY A 80 -6.14 0.11 6.37
N ALA A 81 -5.71 -0.09 7.62
CA ALA A 81 -6.40 -1.01 8.51
C ALA A 81 -7.86 -0.56 8.74
N ILE A 82 -8.79 -1.53 8.71
CA ILE A 82 -10.18 -1.30 9.10
C ILE A 82 -10.20 -0.90 10.58
N ASP A 83 -10.87 0.17 10.92
CA ASP A 83 -11.15 0.48 12.31
C ASP A 83 -12.14 -0.55 12.86
N SER A 84 -11.70 -1.32 13.86
CA SER A 84 -12.53 -2.36 14.46
C SER A 84 -13.69 -1.80 15.28
N LEU A 85 -13.61 -0.54 15.72
CA LEU A 85 -14.62 0.14 16.50
C LEU A 85 -15.65 0.83 15.59
N GLU A 86 -15.19 1.51 14.55
CA GLU A 86 -16.05 2.30 13.67
C GLU A 86 -16.69 1.48 12.55
N LYS A 87 -16.18 0.28 12.28
CA LYS A 87 -16.65 -0.60 11.19
C LYS A 87 -16.63 0.04 9.80
N HIS A 88 -15.71 0.96 9.55
CA HIS A 88 -15.52 1.63 8.27
C HIS A 88 -14.17 1.26 7.65
N ILE A 89 -14.11 1.27 6.33
CA ILE A 89 -12.85 1.18 5.59
C ILE A 89 -12.25 2.58 5.55
N LYS A 90 -11.04 2.72 6.09
CA LYS A 90 -10.32 3.99 6.08
C LYS A 90 -9.81 4.32 4.70
N GLN A 91 -9.89 5.60 4.33
CA GLN A 91 -9.32 6.13 3.10
C GLN A 91 -8.38 7.29 3.40
N TYR A 92 -7.38 7.49 2.54
CA TYR A 92 -6.36 8.51 2.71
C TYR A 92 -6.04 9.19 1.39
N THR A 93 -5.88 10.50 1.43
CA THR A 93 -5.34 11.28 0.31
C THR A 93 -3.86 11.57 0.55
N ILE A 94 -3.01 11.23 -0.42
CA ILE A 94 -1.56 11.34 -0.33
C ILE A 94 -1.08 12.30 -1.41
N ASP A 95 -0.38 13.38 -1.05
CA ASP A 95 0.29 14.23 -2.01
C ASP A 95 1.54 13.53 -2.53
N VAL A 96 1.51 13.18 -3.81
CA VAL A 96 2.60 12.46 -4.50
C VAL A 96 3.37 13.34 -5.47
N SER A 97 3.11 14.65 -5.51
CA SER A 97 3.69 15.58 -6.47
C SER A 97 5.22 15.51 -6.52
N ARG A 98 5.88 15.41 -5.38
CA ARG A 98 7.35 15.34 -5.28
C ARG A 98 7.98 14.04 -5.81
N PHE A 99 7.16 13.03 -6.11
CA PHE A 99 7.61 11.71 -6.59
C PHE A 99 7.38 11.53 -8.09
N LEU A 100 6.87 12.54 -8.77
CA LEU A 100 6.55 12.47 -10.19
C LEU A 100 7.81 12.65 -11.04
N GLU A 101 7.95 11.80 -12.04
CA GLU A 101 9.10 11.80 -12.95
C GLU A 101 8.59 11.67 -14.40
N GLY A 102 8.72 12.77 -15.17
CA GLY A 102 8.40 12.76 -16.59
C GLY A 102 6.91 12.54 -16.93
N ARG A 103 6.66 11.79 -18.00
CA ARG A 103 5.32 11.54 -18.56
C ARG A 103 4.73 10.17 -18.20
N GLU A 104 5.47 9.39 -17.46
CA GLU A 104 5.04 8.08 -16.99
C GLU A 104 5.21 8.01 -15.48
N THR A 105 4.21 7.51 -14.80
CA THR A 105 4.22 7.31 -13.34
C THR A 105 3.88 5.85 -13.06
N THR A 106 4.76 5.15 -12.38
CA THR A 106 4.48 3.81 -11.87
C THR A 106 3.89 3.92 -10.47
N ILE A 107 2.71 3.38 -10.29
CA ILE A 107 2.04 3.25 -9.00
C ILE A 107 2.05 1.77 -8.63
N ALA A 108 2.53 1.45 -7.44
CA ALA A 108 2.55 0.09 -6.95
C ALA A 108 2.09 0.02 -5.49
N VAL A 109 1.27 -0.97 -5.16
CA VAL A 109 0.70 -1.16 -3.84
C VAL A 109 1.05 -2.54 -3.34
N TRP A 110 1.59 -2.63 -2.13
CA TRP A 110 1.75 -3.88 -1.41
C TRP A 110 0.63 -3.98 -0.38
N TYR A 111 -0.30 -4.88 -0.65
CA TYR A 111 -1.44 -5.16 0.20
C TYR A 111 -1.13 -6.32 1.16
N ALA A 112 -1.56 -6.22 2.42
CA ALA A 112 -1.53 -7.29 3.39
C ALA A 112 -2.92 -7.49 4.03
N PRO A 113 -3.48 -8.73 4.02
CA PRO A 113 -4.76 -8.99 4.66
C PRO A 113 -4.68 -8.76 6.16
N THR A 114 -5.79 -8.36 6.78
CA THR A 114 -5.94 -8.38 8.23
C THR A 114 -6.49 -9.73 8.64
N SER A 115 -6.03 -10.25 9.77
CA SER A 115 -6.26 -11.63 10.24
C SER A 115 -7.71 -12.09 10.37
N LYS A 116 -8.68 -11.18 10.36
CA LYS A 116 -10.09 -11.52 10.55
C LYS A 116 -10.92 -11.57 9.28
N ARG A 117 -10.38 -11.13 8.13
CA ARG A 117 -11.09 -11.03 6.86
C ARG A 117 -10.12 -11.21 5.69
N GLY A 118 -9.45 -12.35 5.65
CA GLY A 118 -8.44 -12.65 4.63
C GLY A 118 -8.96 -12.72 3.20
N SER A 119 -10.26 -12.95 3.00
CA SER A 119 -10.83 -13.23 1.69
C SER A 119 -11.00 -12.01 0.80
N ASP A 120 -11.17 -10.81 1.36
CA ASP A 120 -11.65 -9.68 0.56
C ASP A 120 -10.55 -9.05 -0.33
N LYS A 121 -9.32 -8.95 0.14
CA LYS A 121 -8.10 -8.42 -0.56
C LYS A 121 -8.35 -7.29 -1.55
N GLN A 122 -9.25 -6.36 -1.16
CA GLN A 122 -9.75 -5.34 -2.04
C GLN A 122 -8.96 -4.04 -1.92
N LEU A 123 -8.69 -3.44 -3.05
CA LEU A 123 -8.01 -2.15 -3.19
C LEU A 123 -8.84 -1.24 -4.08
N SER A 124 -9.05 -0.01 -3.62
CA SER A 124 -9.51 1.10 -4.45
C SER A 124 -8.47 2.20 -4.44
N LEU A 125 -8.19 2.79 -5.60
CA LEU A 125 -7.20 3.84 -5.74
C LEU A 125 -7.58 4.76 -6.88
N GLU A 126 -7.44 6.07 -6.64
CA GLU A 126 -7.56 7.13 -7.63
C GLU A 126 -6.27 7.94 -7.67
N PHE A 127 -5.76 8.19 -8.85
CA PHE A 127 -4.62 9.05 -9.12
C PHE A 127 -5.06 10.21 -9.98
N TYR A 128 -4.95 11.43 -9.48
CA TYR A 128 -5.47 12.61 -10.13
C TYR A 128 -4.62 13.85 -9.84
N GLY A 129 -4.77 14.87 -10.67
CA GLY A 129 -4.05 16.12 -10.51
C GLY A 129 -4.08 16.98 -11.75
N LYS A 130 -3.02 17.79 -11.93
CA LYS A 130 -2.83 18.64 -13.09
C LYS A 130 -1.45 18.42 -13.69
N ASP A 131 -1.38 18.46 -15.00
CA ASP A 131 -0.11 18.46 -15.71
C ASP A 131 0.52 19.86 -15.74
N GLN A 132 1.74 19.97 -16.26
CA GLN A 132 2.47 21.26 -16.39
C GLN A 132 1.78 22.30 -17.26
N ARG A 133 0.74 21.92 -18.02
CA ARG A 133 -0.11 22.82 -18.79
C ARG A 133 -1.41 23.19 -18.07
N GLY A 134 -1.56 22.75 -16.82
CA GLY A 134 -2.78 22.96 -16.03
C GLY A 134 -3.94 22.06 -16.42
N LYS A 135 -3.75 21.10 -17.35
CA LYS A 135 -4.79 20.16 -17.78
C LYS A 135 -4.99 19.09 -16.70
N PRO A 136 -6.23 18.83 -16.27
CA PRO A 136 -6.49 17.78 -15.33
C PRO A 136 -6.24 16.39 -15.94
N PHE A 137 -5.80 15.45 -15.12
CA PHE A 137 -5.69 14.04 -15.45
C PHE A 137 -6.31 13.19 -14.34
N TYR A 138 -6.73 11.99 -14.70
CA TYR A 138 -7.36 11.04 -13.78
C TYR A 138 -7.07 9.60 -14.23
N ALA A 139 -6.77 8.74 -13.26
CA ALA A 139 -6.68 7.30 -13.42
C ALA A 139 -7.17 6.63 -12.14
N GLN A 140 -7.74 5.43 -12.24
CA GLN A 140 -8.28 4.70 -11.09
C GLN A 140 -7.83 3.25 -11.11
N ALA A 141 -8.09 2.55 -10.00
CA ALA A 141 -7.98 1.10 -9.95
C ALA A 141 -9.06 0.48 -10.86
N ASP A 142 -8.64 -0.36 -11.79
CA ASP A 142 -9.49 -1.05 -12.76
C ASP A 142 -8.80 -2.31 -13.29
N GLY A 143 -9.47 -3.05 -14.18
CA GLY A 143 -8.93 -4.26 -14.81
C GLY A 143 -7.68 -4.04 -15.68
N SER A 144 -7.24 -2.80 -15.90
CA SER A 144 -5.97 -2.52 -16.61
C SER A 144 -4.74 -2.57 -15.70
N TRP A 145 -4.93 -2.67 -14.37
CA TRP A 145 -3.85 -2.94 -13.43
C TRP A 145 -3.31 -4.36 -13.59
N PHE A 146 -2.20 -4.62 -12.93
CA PHE A 146 -1.64 -5.95 -12.77
C PHE A 146 -1.57 -6.30 -11.30
N CYS A 147 -1.73 -7.58 -10.97
CA CYS A 147 -1.59 -8.10 -9.62
C CYS A 147 -0.83 -9.43 -9.60
N LYS A 148 -0.17 -9.68 -8.47
CA LYS A 148 0.61 -10.91 -8.22
C LYS A 148 0.65 -11.19 -6.72
N GLU A 149 0.62 -12.47 -6.32
CA GLU A 149 0.93 -12.81 -4.93
C GLU A 149 2.33 -12.34 -4.57
N ALA A 150 2.45 -11.68 -3.43
CA ALA A 150 3.73 -11.23 -2.90
C ALA A 150 4.55 -12.40 -2.31
N SER A 151 5.78 -12.10 -1.94
CA SER A 151 6.68 -13.05 -1.29
C SER A 151 6.38 -13.30 0.19
N SER A 152 5.28 -12.77 0.70
CA SER A 152 4.95 -12.81 2.13
C SER A 152 3.49 -13.15 2.33
N ALA A 153 3.17 -13.70 3.50
CA ALA A 153 1.82 -14.02 3.95
C ALA A 153 1.58 -13.47 5.35
N THR A 154 0.34 -13.14 5.66
CA THR A 154 -0.13 -12.77 7.01
C THR A 154 -0.83 -13.99 7.60
N LEU A 155 -0.24 -14.62 8.61
CA LEU A 155 -0.73 -15.86 9.20
C LEU A 155 -1.74 -15.63 10.32
N GLY A 156 -1.68 -14.46 10.95
CA GLY A 156 -2.53 -14.10 12.09
C GLY A 156 -2.22 -12.70 12.61
N PRO A 157 -2.88 -12.27 13.70
CA PRO A 157 -2.57 -10.99 14.34
C PRO A 157 -1.11 -10.97 14.80
N GLY A 158 -0.33 -10.02 14.25
CA GLY A 158 1.07 -9.89 14.59
C GLY A 158 2.00 -10.96 13.99
N GLN A 159 1.52 -11.79 13.05
CA GLN A 159 2.30 -12.88 12.47
C GLN A 159 2.48 -12.70 10.97
N GLU A 160 3.70 -12.62 10.51
CA GLU A 160 4.06 -12.61 9.08
C GLU A 160 5.03 -13.73 8.75
N ALA A 161 4.77 -14.42 7.64
CA ALA A 161 5.72 -15.35 7.02
C ALA A 161 6.32 -14.67 5.79
N ILE A 162 7.62 -14.43 5.81
CA ILE A 162 8.34 -13.73 4.75
C ILE A 162 9.25 -14.73 4.04
N ASN A 163 9.13 -14.83 2.72
CA ASN A 163 9.99 -15.68 1.90
C ASN A 163 10.83 -14.83 0.96
N ALA A 164 12.07 -14.51 1.37
CA ALA A 164 12.96 -13.68 0.58
C ALA A 164 13.47 -14.36 -0.69
N THR A 165 13.40 -15.69 -0.79
CA THR A 165 13.76 -16.41 -2.03
C THR A 165 12.80 -16.12 -3.18
N ARG A 166 11.56 -15.70 -2.87
CA ARG A 166 10.50 -15.37 -3.84
C ARG A 166 10.35 -13.86 -4.04
N TYR A 167 11.16 -13.06 -3.37
CA TYR A 167 11.05 -11.60 -3.46
C TYR A 167 11.54 -11.11 -4.82
N ASP A 168 10.63 -10.53 -5.57
CA ASP A 168 10.94 -9.85 -6.82
C ASP A 168 11.33 -8.40 -6.50
N LYS A 169 12.62 -8.05 -6.63
CA LYS A 169 13.13 -6.70 -6.34
C LYS A 169 12.51 -5.62 -7.25
N LEU A 170 12.07 -6.03 -8.43
CA LEU A 170 11.53 -5.14 -9.45
C LEU A 170 10.01 -4.95 -9.36
N TRP A 171 9.32 -5.58 -8.41
CA TRP A 171 7.86 -5.57 -8.37
C TRP A 171 7.23 -4.15 -8.41
N HIS A 172 7.92 -3.14 -7.92
CA HIS A 172 7.49 -1.73 -7.98
C HIS A 172 8.31 -0.87 -8.94
N SER A 173 9.25 -1.47 -9.70
CA SER A 173 10.13 -0.77 -10.62
C SER A 173 9.41 -0.35 -11.91
N THR A 174 9.86 0.76 -12.50
CA THR A 174 9.42 1.21 -13.82
C THR A 174 9.87 0.27 -14.94
N GLU A 175 10.91 -0.55 -14.73
CA GLU A 175 11.51 -1.43 -15.71
C GLU A 175 10.83 -2.83 -15.80
N LEU A 176 9.99 -3.17 -14.81
CA LEU A 176 9.36 -4.49 -14.77
C LEU A 176 8.49 -4.75 -16.00
N LYS A 177 8.64 -5.95 -16.58
CA LYS A 177 7.73 -6.51 -17.58
C LYS A 177 6.80 -7.49 -16.90
N GLU A 178 5.50 -7.23 -16.98
CA GLU A 178 4.46 -7.95 -16.21
C GLU A 178 4.09 -9.33 -16.85
N LYS A 179 5.07 -10.12 -17.31
CA LYS A 179 4.81 -11.42 -18.01
C LYS A 179 4.06 -12.43 -17.13
N ASP A 180 4.41 -12.48 -15.83
CA ASP A 180 3.85 -13.45 -14.87
C ASP A 180 2.84 -12.80 -13.92
N TRP A 181 2.29 -11.69 -14.32
CA TRP A 181 1.30 -10.95 -13.57
C TRP A 181 -0.10 -11.17 -14.15
N GLN A 182 -1.09 -11.21 -13.29
CA GLN A 182 -2.49 -11.37 -13.67
C GLN A 182 -3.22 -10.03 -13.73
N ARG A 183 -4.37 -10.01 -14.39
CA ARG A 183 -5.29 -8.90 -14.30
C ARG A 183 -6.15 -9.05 -13.05
N PRO A 184 -6.34 -7.99 -12.26
CA PRO A 184 -7.27 -8.04 -11.14
C PRO A 184 -8.71 -8.16 -11.63
N MET A 185 -9.57 -8.66 -10.74
CA MET A 185 -11.02 -8.64 -10.94
C MET A 185 -11.63 -7.39 -10.31
N ASP A 186 -12.75 -6.94 -10.85
CA ASP A 186 -13.63 -5.98 -10.19
C ASP A 186 -14.31 -6.67 -8.99
N SER A 187 -14.33 -6.00 -7.85
CA SER A 187 -14.82 -6.56 -6.59
C SER A 187 -15.74 -5.60 -5.81
N ALA A 188 -16.22 -4.55 -6.45
CA ALA A 188 -17.06 -3.55 -5.79
C ALA A 188 -18.31 -4.16 -5.11
N ASP A 189 -18.94 -5.13 -5.75
CA ASP A 189 -20.16 -5.77 -5.26
C ASP A 189 -19.95 -6.67 -4.03
N THR A 190 -18.70 -6.96 -3.67
CA THR A 190 -18.36 -7.82 -2.53
C THR A 190 -17.99 -7.04 -1.26
N LEU A 191 -18.02 -5.71 -1.31
CA LEU A 191 -17.75 -4.88 -0.15
C LEU A 191 -18.83 -5.05 0.93
N THR A 192 -18.40 -5.43 2.11
CA THR A 192 -19.30 -5.64 3.27
C THR A 192 -19.32 -4.47 4.25
N LEU A 193 -18.42 -3.52 4.10
CA LEU A 193 -18.28 -2.36 4.99
C LEU A 193 -18.32 -1.06 4.20
N PRO A 194 -18.95 -0.01 4.74
CA PRO A 194 -18.94 1.31 4.13
C PRO A 194 -17.54 1.94 4.20
N LEU A 195 -17.29 2.86 3.28
CA LEU A 195 -16.14 3.75 3.36
C LEU A 195 -16.34 4.79 4.45
N GLN A 196 -15.25 5.29 4.99
CA GLN A 196 -15.25 6.49 5.82
C GLN A 196 -15.68 7.70 4.98
N ASP A 197 -16.52 8.57 5.54
CA ASP A 197 -17.06 9.75 4.83
C ASP A 197 -16.00 10.79 4.44
N SER A 198 -14.84 10.78 5.09
CA SER A 198 -13.74 11.71 4.81
C SER A 198 -12.48 11.00 4.38
N SER A 199 -11.73 11.66 3.48
CA SER A 199 -10.41 11.21 3.05
C SER A 199 -9.35 12.21 3.53
N PRO A 200 -8.83 12.07 4.77
CA PRO A 200 -7.86 13.00 5.31
C PRO A 200 -6.56 12.97 4.52
N LEU A 201 -5.91 14.13 4.42
CA LEU A 201 -4.55 14.21 3.87
C LEU A 201 -3.60 13.42 4.77
N TYR A 202 -2.90 12.46 4.18
CA TYR A 202 -1.98 11.59 4.90
C TYR A 202 -0.82 12.38 5.51
N GLN A 203 -0.67 12.24 6.80
CA GLN A 203 0.46 12.74 7.57
C GLN A 203 1.22 11.53 8.13
N GLY A 204 2.31 11.16 7.46
CA GLY A 204 3.10 9.98 7.84
C GLY A 204 3.65 10.08 9.26
N ILE A 205 3.78 8.93 9.90
CA ILE A 205 4.51 8.83 11.17
C ILE A 205 5.99 9.12 10.96
N ARG A 206 6.62 9.70 11.97
CA ARG A 206 8.07 9.93 11.98
C ARG A 206 8.72 8.94 12.93
N MET A 207 9.81 8.36 12.48
CA MET A 207 10.68 7.57 13.34
C MET A 207 11.34 8.50 14.36
N SER A 208 11.03 8.31 15.64
CA SER A 208 11.57 9.16 16.71
C SER A 208 12.96 8.72 17.15
N HIS A 209 13.19 7.42 17.22
CA HIS A 209 14.45 6.83 17.68
C HIS A 209 14.78 5.56 16.93
N VAL A 210 16.07 5.30 16.78
CA VAL A 210 16.63 3.99 16.41
C VAL A 210 17.36 3.48 17.64
N LEU A 211 16.98 2.29 18.12
CA LEU A 211 17.61 1.64 19.24
C LEU A 211 18.52 0.53 18.73
N SER A 212 19.69 0.42 19.32
CA SER A 212 20.54 -0.75 19.20
C SER A 212 20.42 -1.59 20.47
N ALA A 213 20.57 -2.90 20.36
CA ALA A 213 20.65 -3.76 21.54
C ALA A 213 21.83 -3.34 22.41
N VAL A 214 21.63 -3.33 23.72
CA VAL A 214 22.65 -3.03 24.73
C VAL A 214 23.30 -4.30 25.26
N ASP A 215 22.59 -5.44 25.13
CA ASP A 215 23.09 -6.77 25.51
C ASP A 215 22.53 -7.84 24.59
N GLU A 216 23.23 -8.97 24.52
CA GLU A 216 22.90 -10.12 23.69
C GLU A 216 23.18 -11.41 24.46
N VAL A 217 22.16 -12.24 24.63
CA VAL A 217 22.29 -13.53 25.31
C VAL A 217 21.89 -14.65 24.36
N ALA A 218 22.82 -15.56 24.09
CA ALA A 218 22.59 -16.74 23.27
C ALA A 218 22.42 -17.98 24.18
N ASP A 219 21.38 -18.78 23.88
CA ASP A 219 21.15 -20.07 24.51
C ASP A 219 20.77 -21.15 23.47
N SER A 220 20.35 -22.34 23.96
CA SER A 220 19.97 -23.45 23.08
C SER A 220 18.69 -23.19 22.25
N THR A 221 17.89 -22.18 22.59
CA THR A 221 16.64 -21.83 21.94
C THR A 221 16.78 -20.70 20.93
N GLY A 222 17.83 -19.87 21.07
CA GLY A 222 18.07 -18.75 20.17
C GLY A 222 18.93 -17.63 20.78
N VAL A 223 18.74 -16.42 20.25
CA VAL A 223 19.43 -15.22 20.71
C VAL A 223 18.39 -14.19 21.17
N THR A 224 18.56 -13.73 22.40
CA THR A 224 17.73 -12.65 22.99
C THR A 224 18.55 -11.34 22.96
N PHE A 225 17.95 -10.29 22.42
CA PHE A 225 18.52 -8.95 22.37
C PHE A 225 17.82 -8.05 23.38
N ASP A 226 18.57 -7.48 24.33
CA ASP A 226 18.06 -6.49 25.27
C ASP A 226 18.34 -5.07 24.74
N PHE A 227 17.32 -4.22 24.74
CA PHE A 227 17.41 -2.81 24.34
C PHE A 227 17.49 -1.85 25.53
N GLY A 228 17.57 -2.38 26.77
CA GLY A 228 17.70 -1.60 28.00
C GLY A 228 16.44 -0.82 28.39
N ARG A 229 15.39 -0.85 27.59
CA ARG A 229 14.12 -0.19 27.86
C ARG A 229 12.96 -0.78 27.05
N SER A 230 11.77 -0.65 27.55
CA SER A 230 10.56 -0.96 26.77
C SER A 230 10.36 0.05 25.64
N PHE A 231 9.91 -0.42 24.48
CA PHE A 231 9.59 0.43 23.35
C PHE A 231 8.36 -0.10 22.59
N HIS A 232 7.77 0.77 21.80
CA HIS A 232 6.71 0.45 20.87
C HIS A 232 7.20 0.78 19.47
N GLY A 233 7.35 -0.23 18.61
CA GLY A 233 7.91 -0.07 17.29
C GLY A 233 8.07 -1.40 16.57
N TRP A 234 8.98 -1.45 15.62
CA TRP A 234 9.29 -2.66 14.88
C TRP A 234 10.77 -2.96 14.88
N VAL A 235 11.09 -4.23 14.79
CA VAL A 235 12.47 -4.73 14.79
C VAL A 235 12.95 -4.82 13.34
N ARG A 236 14.22 -4.46 13.13
CA ARG A 236 14.95 -4.72 11.89
C ARG A 236 16.19 -5.54 12.24
N ILE A 237 16.33 -6.69 11.59
CA ILE A 237 17.45 -7.60 11.77
C ILE A 237 18.30 -7.59 10.50
N THR A 238 19.60 -7.40 10.63
CA THR A 238 20.55 -7.58 9.54
C THR A 238 21.16 -8.97 9.67
N LEU A 239 20.96 -9.81 8.67
CA LEU A 239 21.50 -11.16 8.61
C LEU A 239 22.76 -11.14 7.76
N ARG A 240 23.89 -11.55 8.34
CA ARG A 240 25.17 -11.64 7.64
C ARG A 240 25.52 -13.08 7.33
N GLY A 241 25.77 -13.36 6.04
CA GLY A 241 26.15 -14.70 5.59
C GLY A 241 25.05 -15.74 5.67
N ALA A 242 23.78 -15.33 5.72
CA ALA A 242 22.63 -16.23 5.69
C ALA A 242 22.60 -17.04 4.40
N LYS A 243 22.32 -18.34 4.50
CA LYS A 243 22.24 -19.23 3.34
C LYS A 243 20.86 -19.14 2.73
N LYS A 244 20.78 -19.22 1.38
CA LYS A 244 19.51 -19.24 0.68
C LYS A 244 18.66 -20.42 1.17
N GLY A 245 17.42 -20.14 1.56
CA GLY A 245 16.46 -21.12 2.07
C GLY A 245 16.60 -21.41 3.57
N GLU A 246 17.59 -20.84 4.26
CA GLU A 246 17.69 -20.92 5.72
C GLU A 246 16.46 -20.28 6.37
N ARG A 247 15.94 -20.91 7.42
CA ARG A 247 14.73 -20.46 8.11
C ARG A 247 15.08 -19.90 9.46
N LEU A 248 14.57 -18.71 9.73
CA LEU A 248 14.71 -18.01 10.99
C LEU A 248 13.33 -17.66 11.55
N CYS A 249 13.21 -17.61 12.85
CA CYS A 249 12.04 -17.11 13.55
C CYS A 249 12.49 -15.93 14.44
N PHE A 250 11.72 -14.87 14.49
CA PHE A 250 11.90 -13.77 15.42
C PHE A 250 10.55 -13.35 15.96
N GLY A 251 10.30 -13.67 17.24
CA GLY A 251 8.98 -13.63 17.83
C GLY A 251 8.02 -14.52 17.03
N ASP A 252 6.87 -13.97 16.68
CA ASP A 252 5.83 -14.67 15.91
C ASP A 252 6.02 -14.61 14.39
N HIS A 253 7.15 -14.10 13.93
CA HIS A 253 7.47 -13.98 12.51
C HIS A 253 8.38 -15.10 12.04
N SER A 254 8.13 -15.61 10.84
CA SER A 254 9.04 -16.54 10.15
C SER A 254 9.66 -15.87 8.92
N TYR A 255 10.91 -16.18 8.69
CA TYR A 255 11.68 -15.64 7.58
C TYR A 255 12.49 -16.72 6.89
N VAL A 256 12.37 -16.80 5.57
CA VAL A 256 13.19 -17.67 4.71
C VAL A 256 14.19 -16.80 3.96
N CYS A 257 15.48 -17.02 4.22
CA CYS A 257 16.58 -16.19 3.71
C CYS A 257 16.72 -16.28 2.20
N GLY A 258 16.96 -15.16 1.55
CA GLY A 258 17.26 -15.06 0.12
C GLY A 258 18.70 -15.43 -0.23
N GLY A 259 19.60 -15.47 0.77
CA GLY A 259 21.02 -15.78 0.61
C GLY A 259 21.86 -14.59 0.14
N GLN A 260 21.49 -13.37 0.53
CA GLN A 260 22.28 -12.17 0.28
C GLN A 260 23.31 -12.00 1.41
N MET A 261 24.44 -11.35 1.11
CA MET A 261 25.53 -11.17 2.10
C MET A 261 25.06 -10.35 3.32
N ASP A 262 24.32 -9.27 3.09
CA ASP A 262 23.68 -8.45 4.14
C ASP A 262 22.16 -8.39 3.83
N GLU A 263 21.43 -9.29 4.44
CA GLU A 263 19.99 -9.44 4.22
C GLU A 263 19.21 -8.75 5.33
N GLN A 264 18.23 -7.95 4.95
CA GLN A 264 17.36 -7.24 5.89
C GLN A 264 16.08 -8.02 6.14
N ALA A 265 15.94 -8.55 7.35
CA ALA A 265 14.73 -9.24 7.81
C ALA A 265 13.98 -8.35 8.80
N PHE A 266 12.72 -8.03 8.50
CA PHE A 266 11.86 -7.27 9.41
C PHE A 266 10.39 -7.45 9.06
N PRO A 267 9.49 -7.43 10.06
CA PRO A 267 8.05 -7.40 9.81
C PRO A 267 7.68 -6.09 9.10
N ARG A 268 6.74 -6.17 8.17
CA ARG A 268 6.36 -5.03 7.32
C ARG A 268 5.02 -4.43 7.69
N PHE A 269 4.11 -5.26 8.21
CA PHE A 269 2.73 -4.90 8.53
C PHE A 269 2.33 -5.20 9.97
N THR A 270 3.27 -5.53 10.82
CA THR A 270 3.02 -5.84 12.22
C THR A 270 3.95 -5.07 13.14
N ILE A 271 3.44 -4.65 14.30
CA ILE A 271 4.23 -4.04 15.37
C ILE A 271 4.61 -5.13 16.36
N THR A 272 5.86 -5.13 16.75
CA THR A 272 6.35 -5.91 17.87
C THR A 272 6.41 -5.01 19.10
N LYS A 273 5.70 -5.39 20.17
CA LYS A 273 5.87 -4.80 21.49
C LYS A 273 6.92 -5.62 22.21
N GLN A 274 8.09 -5.05 22.41
CA GLN A 274 9.16 -5.66 23.18
C GLN A 274 9.21 -5.01 24.55
N ARG A 275 9.45 -5.81 25.60
CA ARG A 275 9.67 -5.36 26.97
C ARG A 275 11.16 -5.31 27.27
#